data_b308735bb50e2893e46d87e1056fcab2
#
_entry.id   b308735bb50e2893e46d87e1056fcab2
#
_cell.length_a   1.000
_cell.length_b   1.000
_cell.length_c   1.000
_cell.angle_alpha   90.00
_cell.angle_beta   90.00
_cell.angle_gamma   90.00
#
_symmetry.space_group_name_H-M   'P 1'
#
loop_
_entity.id
_entity.type
_entity.pdbx_description
1 polymer ?
#
loop_
_entity_poly.entity_id
_entity_poly.type
_entity_poly.pdbx_seq_one_letter_code
_entity_poly.pdbx_strand_id
1 'polypeptide(L)'
;MMRIFKRGLAATLLLWSALSSAQDLDAQLTAFFAQRLAGISDEVTVTIRSPANLLPSCEQPSFSVPGSARLWGNLSVQTRCANEKRYIQVAVQAMGNYVVASQVIARGSVLQPGSVTLKRGRLDQLPPRTMLDINQAQDAVTLRDVAPGQPLQLSMLRQSWRIKAGQRVMVVASGDGFS
;
A
#
# COMPACT_ATOMS: atom_id res chain seq x y z
N MET A 1 8.20 -76.86 16.03
CA MET A 1 8.98 -76.66 14.78
C MET A 1 8.64 -75.31 14.23
N MET A 2 9.49 -74.38 14.46
CA MET A 2 10.56 -73.83 13.58
C MET A 2 9.99 -72.85 12.54
N ARG A 3 10.27 -71.66 12.70
CA ARG A 3 11.33 -70.70 12.30
C ARG A 3 10.80 -69.63 11.28
N ILE A 4 10.81 -68.38 11.66
CA ILE A 4 11.53 -67.26 11.04
C ILE A 4 11.06 -66.88 9.62
N PHE A 5 10.53 -65.68 9.45
CA PHE A 5 11.11 -64.67 8.52
C PHE A 5 10.76 -63.24 8.98
N LYS A 6 11.73 -62.65 9.62
CA LYS A 6 11.90 -61.20 9.74
C LYS A 6 12.49 -60.66 8.42
N ARG A 7 12.24 -59.40 8.13
CA ARG A 7 12.98 -58.48 7.26
C ARG A 7 12.20 -58.00 6.03
N GLY A 8 11.95 -56.70 6.01
CA GLY A 8 11.70 -55.98 4.78
C GLY A 8 10.73 -54.80 4.94
N LEU A 9 10.93 -53.96 5.95
CA LEU A 9 10.22 -52.66 6.00
C LEU A 9 11.24 -51.56 6.37
N ALA A 10 11.98 -51.13 5.38
CA ALA A 10 12.79 -49.90 5.50
C ALA A 10 13.12 -49.41 4.08
N ALA A 11 12.83 -48.17 3.80
CA ALA A 11 13.27 -47.39 2.66
C ALA A 11 12.17 -46.97 1.67
N THR A 12 11.28 -46.06 2.09
CA THR A 12 10.65 -45.05 1.19
C THR A 12 10.25 -43.81 1.96
N LEU A 13 11.22 -43.10 2.50
CA LEU A 13 11.06 -41.77 3.08
C LEU A 13 12.30 -40.98 2.69
N LEU A 14 12.27 -40.31 1.53
CA LEU A 14 13.21 -39.22 1.18
C LEU A 14 13.00 -38.80 -0.27
N LEU A 15 11.96 -38.00 -0.55
CA LEU A 15 11.85 -37.18 -1.78
C LEU A 15 10.71 -36.18 -1.63
N TRP A 16 10.81 -35.31 -0.61
CA TRP A 16 9.93 -34.14 -0.52
C TRP A 16 10.73 -32.96 0.01
N SER A 17 11.57 -32.38 -0.78
CA SER A 17 12.30 -31.15 -0.36
C SER A 17 12.90 -30.45 -1.58
N ALA A 18 12.10 -29.93 -2.51
CA ALA A 18 12.64 -29.05 -3.55
C ALA A 18 11.63 -28.14 -4.26
N LEU A 19 10.52 -27.74 -3.63
CA LEU A 19 9.54 -26.85 -4.27
C LEU A 19 9.23 -25.56 -3.45
N SER A 20 10.06 -25.23 -2.45
CA SER A 20 9.73 -24.18 -1.48
C SER A 20 10.23 -22.78 -1.84
N SER A 21 11.19 -22.58 -2.73
CA SER A 21 11.93 -21.32 -2.80
C SER A 21 11.24 -20.18 -3.58
N ALA A 22 10.38 -20.48 -4.55
CA ALA A 22 9.72 -19.44 -5.35
C ALA A 22 8.42 -18.94 -4.70
N GLN A 23 7.69 -19.82 -4.02
CA GLN A 23 6.49 -19.46 -3.26
C GLN A 23 6.81 -18.64 -2.02
N ASP A 24 8.05 -18.73 -1.53
CA ASP A 24 8.48 -18.00 -0.34
C ASP A 24 8.71 -16.51 -0.61
N LEU A 25 9.27 -16.11 -1.76
CA LEU A 25 9.56 -14.71 -2.08
C LEU A 25 8.27 -13.89 -2.29
N ASP A 26 7.26 -14.44 -2.96
CA ASP A 26 5.95 -13.78 -3.13
C ASP A 26 5.26 -13.60 -1.77
N ALA A 27 5.32 -14.61 -0.90
CA ALA A 27 4.76 -14.54 0.45
C ALA A 27 5.49 -13.51 1.31
N GLN A 28 6.82 -13.47 1.26
CA GLN A 28 7.63 -12.49 1.99
C GLN A 28 7.35 -11.07 1.52
N LEU A 29 7.26 -10.84 0.21
CA LEU A 29 6.88 -9.53 -0.36
C LEU A 29 5.46 -9.13 0.04
N THR A 30 4.52 -10.07 -0.01
CA THR A 30 3.13 -9.81 0.42
C THR A 30 3.08 -9.43 1.89
N ALA A 31 3.78 -10.13 2.77
CA ALA A 31 3.87 -9.79 4.19
C ALA A 31 4.53 -8.42 4.41
N PHE A 32 5.60 -8.10 3.68
CA PHE A 32 6.27 -6.80 3.74
C PHE A 32 5.33 -5.64 3.37
N PHE A 33 4.56 -5.77 2.28
CA PHE A 33 3.61 -4.73 1.88
C PHE A 33 2.37 -4.68 2.77
N ALA A 34 1.86 -5.83 3.23
CA ALA A 34 0.74 -5.88 4.16
C ALA A 34 1.06 -5.13 5.47
N GLN A 35 2.27 -5.32 6.02
CA GLN A 35 2.72 -4.58 7.19
C GLN A 35 2.79 -3.06 6.94
N ARG A 36 3.30 -2.64 5.78
CA ARG A 36 3.42 -1.21 5.44
C ARG A 36 2.11 -0.54 5.08
N LEU A 37 1.14 -1.30 4.63
CA LEU A 37 -0.20 -0.84 4.28
C LEU A 37 -1.21 -1.07 5.41
N ALA A 38 -0.76 -1.51 6.58
CA ALA A 38 -1.61 -1.67 7.75
C ALA A 38 -2.34 -0.36 8.07
N GLY A 39 -3.67 -0.43 8.26
CA GLY A 39 -4.53 0.74 8.44
C GLY A 39 -4.95 1.47 7.14
N ILE A 40 -4.38 1.13 6.00
CA ILE A 40 -4.75 1.68 4.68
C ILE A 40 -5.46 0.61 3.84
N SER A 41 -4.95 -0.60 3.84
CA SER A 41 -5.44 -1.73 3.07
C SER A 41 -5.69 -2.93 3.98
N ASP A 42 -6.79 -3.63 3.72
CA ASP A 42 -7.17 -4.87 4.41
C ASP A 42 -6.81 -6.13 3.60
N GLU A 43 -6.45 -5.96 2.34
CA GLU A 43 -6.08 -7.06 1.45
C GLU A 43 -4.98 -6.60 0.49
N VAL A 44 -3.85 -7.30 0.51
CA VAL A 44 -2.68 -7.01 -0.33
C VAL A 44 -2.28 -8.26 -1.09
N THR A 45 -2.09 -8.12 -2.39
CA THR A 45 -1.53 -9.18 -3.25
C THR A 45 -0.35 -8.62 -4.02
N VAL A 46 0.77 -9.33 -4.01
CA VAL A 46 1.98 -8.95 -4.74
C VAL A 46 2.24 -9.96 -5.85
N THR A 47 2.57 -9.46 -7.03
CA THR A 47 2.98 -10.28 -8.17
C THR A 47 4.34 -9.80 -8.64
N ILE A 48 5.33 -10.69 -8.69
CA ILE A 48 6.66 -10.40 -9.22
C ILE A 48 6.56 -10.30 -10.75
N ARG A 49 7.14 -9.22 -11.30
CA ARG A 49 7.19 -8.94 -12.75
C ARG A 49 8.59 -9.13 -13.34
N SER A 50 9.62 -9.12 -12.48
CA SER A 50 10.98 -9.37 -12.92
C SER A 50 11.19 -10.82 -13.34
N PRO A 51 12.02 -11.06 -14.36
CA PRO A 51 12.41 -12.41 -14.74
C PRO A 51 13.29 -13.08 -13.66
N ALA A 52 13.32 -14.42 -13.64
CA ALA A 52 13.96 -15.21 -12.58
C ALA A 52 15.45 -14.89 -12.36
N ASN A 53 16.18 -14.51 -13.40
CA ASN A 53 17.60 -14.17 -13.31
C ASN A 53 17.88 -12.83 -12.57
N LEU A 54 16.86 -12.01 -12.34
CA LEU A 54 16.96 -10.77 -11.55
C LEU A 54 16.48 -10.93 -10.10
N LEU A 55 15.95 -12.09 -9.73
CA LEU A 55 15.50 -12.34 -8.38
C LEU A 55 16.69 -12.48 -7.42
N PRO A 56 16.48 -12.18 -6.12
CA PRO A 56 17.52 -12.36 -5.10
C PRO A 56 17.90 -13.84 -4.98
N SER A 57 19.17 -14.10 -4.69
CA SER A 57 19.72 -15.46 -4.61
C SER A 57 19.65 -16.07 -3.21
N CYS A 58 19.27 -15.28 -2.19
CA CYS A 58 19.17 -15.74 -0.80
C CYS A 58 17.71 -16.05 -0.40
N GLU A 59 17.52 -16.91 0.57
CA GLU A 59 16.21 -17.32 1.07
C GLU A 59 15.48 -16.20 1.82
N GLN A 60 16.20 -15.30 2.48
CA GLN A 60 15.64 -14.22 3.28
C GLN A 60 16.25 -12.86 2.88
N PRO A 61 15.85 -12.31 1.73
CA PRO A 61 16.26 -10.96 1.33
C PRO A 61 15.59 -9.89 2.20
N SER A 62 16.31 -8.82 2.47
CA SER A 62 15.68 -7.62 3.02
C SER A 62 15.10 -6.76 1.90
N PHE A 63 13.94 -6.14 2.16
CA PHE A 63 13.22 -5.32 1.19
C PHE A 63 13.23 -3.85 1.58
N SER A 64 13.38 -2.97 0.60
CA SER A 64 13.16 -1.54 0.78
C SER A 64 12.51 -0.91 -0.45
N VAL A 65 11.68 0.10 -0.19
CA VAL A 65 11.02 0.93 -1.21
C VAL A 65 11.36 2.38 -0.88
N PRO A 66 11.65 3.25 -1.87
CA PRO A 66 11.89 4.67 -1.63
C PRO A 66 10.76 5.30 -0.79
N GLY A 67 11.11 6.12 0.21
CA GLY A 67 10.17 6.62 1.23
C GLY A 67 9.04 7.49 0.70
N SER A 68 9.20 8.10 -0.48
CA SER A 68 8.18 8.93 -1.15
C SER A 68 7.31 8.15 -2.14
N ALA A 69 7.59 6.87 -2.37
CA ALA A 69 6.86 6.06 -3.33
C ALA A 69 5.49 5.66 -2.78
N ARG A 70 4.49 5.69 -3.66
CA ARG A 70 3.20 5.06 -3.39
C ARG A 70 3.42 3.54 -3.24
N LEU A 71 2.85 2.93 -2.22
CA LEU A 71 3.10 1.52 -1.87
C LEU A 71 2.21 0.51 -2.61
N TRP A 72 1.51 0.92 -3.67
CA TRP A 72 0.68 0.07 -4.52
C TRP A 72 0.80 0.46 -5.99
N GLY A 73 0.42 -0.45 -6.87
CA GLY A 73 0.64 -0.37 -8.31
C GLY A 73 1.97 -1.01 -8.72
N ASN A 74 2.53 -0.57 -9.83
CA ASN A 74 3.81 -1.07 -10.30
C ASN A 74 4.96 -0.36 -9.58
N LEU A 75 5.82 -1.12 -8.91
CA LEU A 75 6.87 -0.61 -8.05
C LEU A 75 8.20 -1.30 -8.33
N SER A 76 9.28 -0.57 -8.09
CA SER A 76 10.62 -1.13 -8.00
C SER A 76 10.98 -1.32 -6.53
N VAL A 77 11.24 -2.54 -6.14
CA VAL A 77 11.66 -2.92 -4.77
C VAL A 77 13.14 -3.23 -4.79
N GLN A 78 13.89 -2.59 -3.92
CA GLN A 78 15.27 -2.97 -3.67
C GLN A 78 15.29 -4.20 -2.77
N THR A 79 15.94 -5.25 -3.23
CA THR A 79 16.24 -6.45 -2.46
C THR A 79 17.72 -6.46 -2.10
N ARG A 80 18.05 -6.94 -0.92
CA ARG A 80 19.43 -7.07 -0.47
C ARG A 80 19.67 -8.44 0.15
N CYS A 81 20.70 -9.14 -0.36
CA CYS A 81 21.24 -10.38 0.16
C CYS A 81 22.68 -10.15 0.57
N ALA A 82 22.98 -10.10 1.86
CA ALA A 82 24.31 -9.76 2.37
C ALA A 82 24.86 -8.46 1.72
N ASN A 83 25.84 -8.56 0.84
CA ASN A 83 26.46 -7.42 0.15
C ASN A 83 25.88 -7.17 -1.25
N GLU A 84 25.00 -8.04 -1.74
CA GLU A 84 24.39 -7.92 -3.07
C GLU A 84 23.08 -7.13 -2.98
N LYS A 85 22.94 -6.11 -3.85
CA LYS A 85 21.71 -5.34 -4.01
C LYS A 85 21.15 -5.58 -5.40
N ARG A 86 19.88 -5.87 -5.49
CA ARG A 86 19.13 -5.99 -6.74
C ARG A 86 17.85 -5.17 -6.68
N TYR A 87 17.31 -4.85 -7.83
CA TYR A 87 16.01 -4.20 -7.96
C TYR A 87 15.06 -5.11 -8.73
N ILE A 88 13.96 -5.45 -8.13
CA ILE A 88 12.90 -6.24 -8.75
C ILE A 88 11.67 -5.39 -9.00
N GLN A 89 10.98 -5.67 -10.09
CA GLN A 89 9.70 -5.05 -10.41
C GLN A 89 8.57 -5.91 -9.85
N VAL A 90 7.65 -5.27 -9.13
CA VAL A 90 6.47 -5.93 -8.58
C VAL A 90 5.22 -5.14 -8.91
N ALA A 91 4.09 -5.83 -9.03
CA ALA A 91 2.76 -5.25 -9.04
C ALA A 91 2.09 -5.53 -7.70
N VAL A 92 1.81 -4.47 -6.95
CA VAL A 92 1.14 -4.53 -5.65
C VAL A 92 -0.31 -4.10 -5.82
N GLN A 93 -1.24 -5.02 -5.62
CA GLN A 93 -2.67 -4.77 -5.57
C GLN A 93 -3.05 -4.57 -4.11
N ALA A 94 -3.81 -3.53 -3.83
CA ALA A 94 -4.25 -3.21 -2.48
C ALA A 94 -5.74 -2.87 -2.50
N MET A 95 -6.52 -3.52 -1.64
CA MET A 95 -7.93 -3.21 -1.41
C MET A 95 -8.06 -2.32 -0.18
N GLY A 96 -8.80 -1.24 -0.29
CA GLY A 96 -8.98 -0.32 0.84
C GLY A 96 -10.08 0.69 0.59
N ASN A 97 -10.32 1.55 1.58
CA ASN A 97 -11.31 2.60 1.50
C ASN A 97 -10.71 3.86 0.88
N TYR A 98 -11.50 4.53 0.07
CA TYR A 98 -11.17 5.82 -0.53
C TYR A 98 -12.40 6.74 -0.60
N VAL A 99 -12.17 8.04 -0.67
CA VAL A 99 -13.22 9.05 -0.62
C VAL A 99 -13.81 9.27 -2.02
N VAL A 100 -15.14 9.22 -2.11
CA VAL A 100 -15.91 9.54 -3.32
C VAL A 100 -16.95 10.60 -3.03
N ALA A 101 -17.36 11.36 -4.05
CA ALA A 101 -18.50 12.24 -3.96
C ALA A 101 -19.80 11.44 -3.82
N SER A 102 -20.65 11.79 -2.86
CA SER A 102 -21.97 11.17 -2.68
C SER A 102 -23.02 11.77 -3.64
N GLN A 103 -22.81 12.99 -4.08
CA GLN A 103 -23.69 13.79 -4.93
C GLN A 103 -22.87 14.64 -5.89
N VAL A 104 -23.54 15.38 -6.79
CA VAL A 104 -22.90 16.41 -7.61
C VAL A 104 -22.37 17.52 -6.70
N ILE A 105 -21.09 17.88 -6.85
CA ILE A 105 -20.45 18.96 -6.11
C ILE A 105 -19.95 19.99 -7.13
N ALA A 106 -20.53 21.19 -7.11
CA ALA A 106 -20.15 22.25 -8.03
C ALA A 106 -18.78 22.84 -7.65
N ARG A 107 -18.06 23.37 -8.64
CA ARG A 107 -16.83 24.13 -8.44
C ARG A 107 -17.06 25.28 -7.45
N GLY A 108 -16.12 25.48 -6.54
CA GLY A 108 -16.18 26.53 -5.53
C GLY A 108 -17.03 26.20 -4.30
N SER A 109 -17.67 25.03 -4.28
CA SER A 109 -18.46 24.60 -3.13
C SER A 109 -17.56 24.16 -1.98
N VAL A 110 -17.96 24.48 -0.75
CA VAL A 110 -17.36 23.92 0.46
C VAL A 110 -17.92 22.53 0.67
N LEU A 111 -17.04 21.55 0.90
CA LEU A 111 -17.45 20.19 1.20
C LEU A 111 -18.14 20.11 2.56
N GLN A 112 -19.41 19.75 2.55
CA GLN A 112 -20.24 19.56 3.74
C GLN A 112 -20.18 18.09 4.22
N PRO A 113 -20.42 17.83 5.50
CA PRO A 113 -20.71 16.47 5.96
C PRO A 113 -21.81 15.83 5.10
N GLY A 114 -21.57 14.62 4.59
CA GLY A 114 -22.51 13.95 3.69
C GLY A 114 -22.31 14.23 2.19
N SER A 115 -21.55 15.27 1.78
CA SER A 115 -21.18 15.48 0.37
C SER A 115 -20.24 14.39 -0.16
N VAL A 116 -19.56 13.71 0.74
CA VAL A 116 -18.57 12.67 0.44
C VAL A 116 -18.80 11.44 1.30
N THR A 117 -18.39 10.29 0.80
CA THR A 117 -18.47 9.01 1.52
C THR A 117 -17.25 8.15 1.23
N LEU A 118 -17.05 7.10 2.02
CA LEU A 118 -16.03 6.10 1.76
C LEU A 118 -16.58 5.02 0.85
N LYS A 119 -15.79 4.60 -0.12
CA LYS A 119 -16.02 3.45 -0.98
C LYS A 119 -14.84 2.51 -0.91
N ARG A 120 -15.10 1.20 -0.79
CA ARG A 120 -14.05 0.17 -0.84
C ARG A 120 -13.76 -0.23 -2.28
N GLY A 121 -12.49 -0.37 -2.62
CA GLY A 121 -12.07 -0.82 -3.94
C GLY A 121 -10.56 -0.91 -4.10
N ARG A 122 -10.11 -1.17 -5.32
CA ARG A 122 -8.70 -1.34 -5.67
C ARG A 122 -7.97 0.01 -5.70
N LEU A 123 -7.11 0.24 -4.73
CA LEU A 123 -6.34 1.48 -4.60
C LEU A 123 -5.32 1.66 -5.73
N ASP A 124 -4.79 0.56 -6.26
CA ASP A 124 -3.82 0.56 -7.36
C ASP A 124 -4.41 1.02 -8.71
N GLN A 125 -5.74 0.96 -8.86
CA GLN A 125 -6.47 1.42 -10.04
C GLN A 125 -6.96 2.89 -9.93
N LEU A 126 -6.82 3.49 -8.76
CA LEU A 126 -7.31 4.86 -8.54
C LEU A 126 -6.35 5.91 -9.14
N PRO A 127 -6.89 7.08 -9.52
CA PRO A 127 -6.08 8.21 -9.91
C PRO A 127 -5.03 8.57 -8.86
N PRO A 128 -3.90 9.17 -9.26
CA PRO A 128 -2.89 9.63 -8.31
C PRO A 128 -3.45 10.58 -7.26
N ARG A 129 -2.96 10.46 -6.01
CA ARG A 129 -3.35 11.33 -4.90
C ARG A 129 -4.86 11.30 -4.57
N THR A 130 -5.53 10.19 -4.85
CA THR A 130 -6.88 9.94 -4.35
C THR A 130 -6.85 9.97 -2.83
N MET A 131 -7.86 10.63 -2.23
CA MET A 131 -7.99 10.75 -0.79
C MET A 131 -8.43 9.43 -0.17
N LEU A 132 -7.76 9.02 0.91
CA LEU A 132 -8.09 7.81 1.64
C LEU A 132 -8.75 8.11 3.00
N ASP A 133 -8.61 9.33 3.48
CA ASP A 133 -9.19 9.79 4.75
C ASP A 133 -10.23 10.88 4.49
N ILE A 134 -11.46 10.60 4.90
CA ILE A 134 -12.61 11.51 4.73
C ILE A 134 -12.44 12.81 5.53
N ASN A 135 -11.68 12.79 6.63
CA ASN A 135 -11.45 13.98 7.45
C ASN A 135 -10.63 15.05 6.70
N GLN A 136 -9.81 14.65 5.74
CA GLN A 136 -9.06 15.58 4.90
C GLN A 136 -9.95 16.39 3.94
N ALA A 137 -11.18 15.91 3.71
CA ALA A 137 -12.15 16.60 2.86
C ALA A 137 -12.95 17.67 3.61
N GLN A 138 -12.93 17.67 4.94
CA GLN A 138 -13.74 18.60 5.73
C GLN A 138 -13.34 20.04 5.46
N ASP A 139 -14.34 20.91 5.25
CA ASP A 139 -14.20 22.34 4.98
C ASP A 139 -13.34 22.68 3.75
N ALA A 140 -12.93 21.71 2.97
CA ALA A 140 -12.20 21.96 1.73
C ALA A 140 -13.14 22.53 0.65
N VAL A 141 -12.58 23.35 -0.24
CA VAL A 141 -13.31 23.94 -1.36
C VAL A 141 -12.92 23.25 -2.64
N THR A 142 -13.92 22.85 -3.43
CA THR A 142 -13.70 22.21 -4.74
C THR A 142 -13.17 23.22 -5.77
N LEU A 143 -12.17 22.82 -6.53
CA LEU A 143 -11.58 23.61 -7.62
C LEU A 143 -12.22 23.32 -8.98
N ARG A 144 -13.04 22.27 -9.06
CA ARG A 144 -13.78 21.83 -10.26
C ARG A 144 -15.04 21.09 -9.87
N ASP A 145 -15.93 20.89 -10.82
CA ASP A 145 -17.11 20.05 -10.63
C ASP A 145 -16.70 18.59 -10.39
N VAL A 146 -17.41 17.92 -9.49
CA VAL A 146 -17.21 16.52 -9.15
C VAL A 146 -18.54 15.78 -9.29
N ALA A 147 -18.52 14.68 -10.07
CA ALA A 147 -19.68 13.84 -10.28
C ALA A 147 -19.91 12.84 -9.12
N PRO A 148 -21.16 12.38 -8.89
CA PRO A 148 -21.42 11.34 -7.90
C PRO A 148 -20.59 10.08 -8.18
N GLY A 149 -20.04 9.46 -7.13
CA GLY A 149 -19.19 8.28 -7.22
C GLY A 149 -17.75 8.54 -7.72
N GLN A 150 -17.44 9.77 -8.12
CA GLN A 150 -16.09 10.13 -8.55
C GLN A 150 -15.12 10.15 -7.37
N PRO A 151 -13.93 9.47 -7.47
CA PRO A 151 -12.89 9.57 -6.46
C PRO A 151 -12.38 10.99 -6.30
N LEU A 152 -12.32 11.47 -5.05
CA LEU A 152 -11.73 12.76 -4.74
C LEU A 152 -10.21 12.67 -4.70
N GLN A 153 -9.58 13.63 -5.38
CA GLN A 153 -8.12 13.78 -5.37
C GLN A 153 -7.74 15.06 -4.63
N LEU A 154 -6.60 15.05 -3.95
CA LEU A 154 -6.08 16.26 -3.29
C LEU A 154 -5.94 17.46 -4.23
N SER A 155 -5.66 17.20 -5.52
CA SER A 155 -5.55 18.25 -6.55
C SER A 155 -6.88 18.90 -6.94
N MET A 156 -8.00 18.30 -6.57
CA MET A 156 -9.35 18.85 -6.83
C MET A 156 -9.82 19.80 -5.74
N LEU A 157 -9.06 19.92 -4.66
CA LEU A 157 -9.46 20.62 -3.46
C LEU A 157 -8.40 21.64 -3.07
N ARG A 158 -8.85 22.70 -2.43
CA ARG A 158 -8.02 23.61 -1.64
C ARG A 158 -8.57 23.66 -0.22
N GLN A 159 -7.70 23.72 0.75
CA GLN A 159 -8.12 23.93 2.13
C GLN A 159 -8.71 25.33 2.26
N SER A 160 -9.82 25.44 2.97
CA SER A 160 -10.33 26.74 3.35
C SER A 160 -9.38 27.40 4.34
N TRP A 161 -9.06 28.66 4.12
CA TRP A 161 -8.26 29.42 5.07
C TRP A 161 -9.06 29.59 6.36
N ARG A 162 -8.54 29.09 7.47
CA ARG A 162 -9.16 29.31 8.79
C ARG A 162 -8.94 30.73 9.32
N ILE A 163 -8.03 31.48 8.70
CA ILE A 163 -7.67 32.85 9.08
C ILE A 163 -8.30 33.83 8.09
N LYS A 164 -9.09 34.77 8.57
CA LYS A 164 -9.68 35.85 7.77
C LYS A 164 -8.81 37.09 7.87
N ALA A 165 -8.79 37.90 6.81
CA ALA A 165 -8.12 39.20 6.84
C ALA A 165 -8.64 40.06 8.03
N GLY A 166 -7.73 40.64 8.83
CA GLY A 166 -8.05 41.39 10.03
C GLY A 166 -8.27 40.56 11.31
N GLN A 167 -8.21 39.23 11.25
CA GLN A 167 -8.31 38.37 12.42
C GLN A 167 -6.99 38.41 13.21
N ARG A 168 -7.10 38.65 14.52
CA ARG A 168 -5.95 38.47 15.43
C ARG A 168 -5.65 36.97 15.59
N VAL A 169 -4.42 36.59 15.34
CA VAL A 169 -3.95 35.21 15.49
C VAL A 169 -2.73 35.18 16.41
N MET A 170 -2.65 34.14 17.23
CA MET A 170 -1.45 33.85 18.00
C MET A 170 -0.53 33.01 17.15
N VAL A 171 0.66 33.50 16.89
CA VAL A 171 1.72 32.72 16.22
C VAL A 171 2.60 32.13 17.30
N VAL A 172 2.63 30.80 17.36
CA VAL A 172 3.56 30.08 18.24
C VAL A 172 4.67 29.52 17.35
N ALA A 173 5.90 30.01 17.55
CA ALA A 173 7.08 29.44 16.92
C ALA A 173 7.81 28.60 17.98
N SER A 174 7.93 27.30 17.72
CA SER A 174 8.70 26.37 18.57
C SER A 174 9.93 25.94 17.80
N GLY A 175 11.11 26.04 18.42
CA GLY A 175 12.38 25.61 17.86
C GLY A 175 13.34 25.21 18.96
N ASP A 176 14.42 24.52 18.59
CA ASP A 176 15.47 24.15 19.55
C ASP A 176 16.10 25.42 20.14
N GLY A 177 15.81 25.69 21.42
CA GLY A 177 16.38 26.80 22.17
C GLY A 177 15.45 27.99 22.45
N PHE A 178 14.18 27.99 22.00
CA PHE A 178 13.17 28.98 22.38
C PHE A 178 11.76 28.41 22.34
N SER A 179 10.91 28.89 23.24
CA SER A 179 9.48 28.55 23.37
C SER A 179 8.65 29.81 23.59
#